data_519f5eb547fa197fe22abdbb013a5df3
#
_entry.id   519f5eb547fa197fe22abdbb013a5df3
#
_cell.length_a   1.000
_cell.length_b   1.000
_cell.length_c   1.000
_cell.angle_alpha   90.00
_cell.angle_beta   90.00
_cell.angle_gamma   90.00
#
_symmetry.space_group_name_H-M   'P 1'
#
loop_
_entity.id
_entity.type
_entity.pdbx_description
1 polymer ?
#
loop_
_entity_poly.entity_id
_entity_poly.type
_entity_poly.pdbx_seq_one_letter_code
_entity_poly.pdbx_strand_id
1 'polypeptide(L)'
;MTNQSFLFSCDGEEYILRIPGAGTSMLIDRKREAAVYNVLKDSDICDHIIYFNKETGYKISRFYRNACVCNAGNDNDAKRCMIFLRNFHQRKYCVEHSFDLWERINYYESLWTKQTIYEDYNSVKKRVLQLKKYVDMQKKVAYVT
;
A
#
# COMPACT_ATOMS: atom_id res chain seq x y z
N MET A 1 6.56 -8.67 -11.54
CA MET A 1 6.15 -7.25 -11.43
C MET A 1 6.78 -6.65 -10.18
N THR A 2 8.05 -6.29 -10.23
CA THR A 2 8.74 -5.68 -9.10
C THR A 2 9.16 -4.27 -9.49
N ASN A 3 9.05 -3.34 -8.53
CA ASN A 3 9.63 -2.01 -8.71
C ASN A 3 11.15 -2.11 -8.79
N GLN A 4 11.77 -1.26 -9.57
CA GLN A 4 13.22 -1.06 -9.57
C GLN A 4 13.54 0.12 -8.67
N SER A 5 14.57 -0.02 -7.83
CA SER A 5 15.02 1.04 -6.92
C SER A 5 16.49 1.32 -7.16
N PHE A 6 16.82 2.59 -7.26
CA PHE A 6 18.17 3.07 -7.52
C PHE A 6 18.57 4.07 -6.45
N LEU A 7 19.71 3.82 -5.81
CA LEU A 7 20.35 4.78 -4.91
C LEU A 7 21.17 5.77 -5.76
N PHE A 8 21.03 7.06 -5.49
CA PHE A 8 21.84 8.10 -6.10
C PHE A 8 22.12 9.24 -5.12
N SER A 9 23.15 10.02 -5.42
CA SER A 9 23.52 11.20 -4.62
C SER A 9 23.33 12.47 -5.44
N CYS A 10 22.85 13.53 -4.80
CA CYS A 10 22.72 14.86 -5.36
C CYS A 10 22.99 15.89 -4.26
N ASP A 11 23.90 16.83 -4.52
CA ASP A 11 24.29 17.89 -3.56
C ASP A 11 24.70 17.38 -2.18
N GLY A 12 25.38 16.23 -2.14
CA GLY A 12 25.87 15.61 -0.89
C GLY A 12 24.82 14.82 -0.11
N GLU A 13 23.57 14.82 -0.55
CA GLU A 13 22.47 14.05 0.04
C GLU A 13 22.20 12.78 -0.80
N GLU A 14 21.62 11.77 -0.16
CA GLU A 14 21.31 10.49 -0.81
C GLU A 14 19.81 10.27 -0.94
N TYR A 15 19.44 9.70 -2.07
CA TYR A 15 18.04 9.50 -2.46
C TYR A 15 17.83 8.11 -3.08
N ILE A 16 16.60 7.63 -3.01
CA ILE A 16 16.14 6.46 -3.74
C ILE A 16 15.16 6.92 -4.83
N LEU A 17 15.48 6.60 -6.08
CA LEU A 17 14.54 6.64 -7.19
C LEU A 17 13.84 5.27 -7.29
N ARG A 18 12.52 5.25 -7.20
CA ARG A 18 11.69 4.07 -7.47
C ARG A 18 10.99 4.20 -8.81
N ILE A 19 11.24 3.25 -9.70
CA ILE A 19 10.57 3.10 -10.99
C ILE A 19 9.59 1.92 -10.88
N PRO A 20 8.29 2.13 -11.13
CA PRO A 20 7.32 1.05 -11.11
C PRO A 20 7.58 -0.01 -12.16
N GLY A 21 7.38 -1.27 -11.80
CA GLY A 21 7.48 -2.39 -12.73
C GLY A 21 6.39 -2.37 -13.79
N ALA A 22 6.65 -2.99 -14.94
CA ALA A 22 5.69 -3.10 -16.03
C ALA A 22 4.39 -3.76 -15.56
N GLY A 23 3.24 -3.24 -16.00
CA GLY A 23 1.90 -3.73 -15.66
C GLY A 23 1.35 -3.28 -14.31
N THR A 24 2.12 -2.56 -13.48
CA THR A 24 1.63 -2.08 -12.18
C THR A 24 0.57 -0.98 -12.32
N SER A 25 0.52 -0.28 -13.44
CA SER A 25 -0.50 0.74 -13.72
C SER A 25 -1.93 0.19 -13.76
N MET A 26 -2.11 -1.09 -14.07
CA MET A 26 -3.41 -1.75 -14.02
C MET A 26 -3.83 -2.13 -12.59
N LEU A 27 -2.89 -2.23 -11.67
CA LEU A 27 -3.14 -2.68 -10.29
C LEU A 27 -3.22 -1.53 -9.29
N ILE A 28 -2.48 -0.45 -9.54
CA ILE A 28 -2.29 0.65 -8.60
C ILE A 28 -2.82 1.95 -9.23
N ASP A 29 -3.79 2.55 -8.55
CA ASP A 29 -4.27 3.90 -8.86
C ASP A 29 -3.28 4.94 -8.31
N ARG A 30 -2.46 5.51 -9.20
CA ARG A 30 -1.41 6.46 -8.83
C ARG A 30 -1.95 7.79 -8.29
N LYS A 31 -3.15 8.18 -8.69
CA LYS A 31 -3.79 9.39 -8.17
C LYS A 31 -4.21 9.20 -6.71
N ARG A 32 -4.75 8.02 -6.39
CA ARG A 32 -5.07 7.65 -5.00
C ARG A 32 -3.80 7.51 -4.15
N GLU A 33 -2.73 6.91 -4.71
CA GLU A 33 -1.42 6.86 -4.05
C GLU A 33 -0.89 8.26 -3.75
N ALA A 34 -0.96 9.20 -4.69
CA ALA A 34 -0.57 10.60 -4.50
C ALA A 34 -1.39 11.29 -3.40
N ALA A 35 -2.69 11.05 -3.33
CA ALA A 35 -3.55 11.61 -2.29
C ALA A 35 -3.12 11.14 -0.89
N VAL A 36 -2.76 9.87 -0.74
CA VAL A 36 -2.22 9.33 0.53
C VAL A 36 -0.91 10.02 0.89
N TYR A 37 0.02 10.16 -0.05
CA TYR A 37 1.29 10.86 0.21
C TYR A 37 1.08 12.31 0.61
N ASN A 38 0.12 13.02 0.01
CA ASN A 38 -0.20 14.39 0.40
C ASN A 38 -0.72 14.52 1.83
N VAL A 39 -1.52 13.55 2.29
CA VAL A 39 -2.01 13.52 3.68
C VAL A 39 -0.88 13.21 4.66
N LEU A 40 0.10 12.40 4.27
CA LEU A 40 1.17 11.93 5.14
C LEU A 40 2.47 12.73 5.04
N LYS A 41 2.59 13.69 4.11
CA LYS A 41 3.85 14.38 3.78
C LYS A 41 4.54 15.06 4.97
N ASP A 42 3.75 15.58 5.92
CA ASP A 42 4.25 16.28 7.10
C ASP A 42 4.30 15.37 8.34
N SER A 43 4.13 14.05 8.14
CA SER A 43 4.16 13.06 9.21
C SER A 43 5.53 12.38 9.28
N ASP A 44 5.88 11.89 10.46
CA ASP A 44 7.06 11.05 10.72
C ASP A 44 6.85 9.56 10.35
N ILE A 45 5.73 9.26 9.69
CA ILE A 45 5.26 7.89 9.41
C ILE A 45 5.60 7.46 7.99
N CYS A 46 5.69 8.42 7.08
CA CYS A 46 5.95 8.17 5.66
C CYS A 46 7.42 8.46 5.31
N ASP A 47 7.91 7.80 4.27
CA ASP A 47 9.18 8.21 3.64
C ASP A 47 9.15 9.70 3.34
N HIS A 48 10.28 10.39 3.56
CA HIS A 48 10.39 11.79 3.12
C HIS A 48 10.43 11.84 1.59
N ILE A 49 9.25 12.03 0.98
CA ILE A 49 9.07 12.05 -0.48
C ILE A 49 9.45 13.42 -1.01
N ILE A 50 10.44 13.46 -1.89
CA ILE A 50 10.91 14.66 -2.60
C ILE A 50 10.10 14.88 -3.86
N TYR A 51 9.78 13.79 -4.56
CA TYR A 51 9.06 13.85 -5.83
C TYR A 51 8.18 12.62 -6.01
N PHE A 52 6.96 12.83 -6.49
CA PHE A 52 6.07 11.77 -6.92
C PHE A 52 5.30 12.18 -8.17
N ASN A 53 5.42 11.39 -9.23
CA ASN A 53 4.67 11.60 -10.46
C ASN A 53 3.43 10.70 -10.46
N LYS A 54 2.26 11.30 -10.38
CA LYS A 54 0.95 10.60 -10.34
C LYS A 54 0.56 9.92 -11.65
N GLU A 55 1.22 10.21 -12.77
CA GLU A 55 0.94 9.58 -14.06
C GLU A 55 1.84 8.34 -14.25
N THR A 56 3.13 8.47 -13.96
CA THR A 56 4.11 7.41 -14.16
C THR A 56 4.36 6.57 -12.91
N GLY A 57 4.08 7.10 -11.72
CA GLY A 57 4.39 6.48 -10.44
C GLY A 57 5.88 6.54 -10.04
N TYR A 58 6.68 7.33 -10.75
CA TYR A 58 8.07 7.55 -10.36
C TYR A 58 8.10 8.30 -9.03
N LYS A 59 8.88 7.78 -8.09
CA LYS A 59 9.03 8.34 -6.75
C LYS A 59 10.49 8.55 -6.42
N ILE A 60 10.81 9.73 -5.88
CA ILE A 60 12.11 10.02 -5.26
C ILE A 60 11.84 10.26 -3.78
N SER A 61 12.54 9.54 -2.92
CA SER A 61 12.51 9.71 -1.47
C SER A 61 13.93 9.81 -0.91
N ARG A 62 14.06 10.44 0.27
CA ARG A 62 15.34 10.50 0.97
C ARG A 62 15.78 9.09 1.38
N PHE A 63 17.07 8.80 1.25
CA PHE A 63 17.66 7.56 1.74
C PHE A 63 18.14 7.73 3.19
N TYR A 64 17.87 6.72 4.02
CA TYR A 64 18.30 6.70 5.42
C TYR A 64 19.29 5.57 5.63
N ARG A 65 20.60 5.89 5.75
CA ARG A 65 21.67 4.90 5.92
C ARG A 65 21.50 4.00 7.14
N ASN A 66 20.89 4.54 8.22
CA ASN A 66 20.72 3.83 9.48
C ASN A 66 19.36 3.12 9.59
N ALA A 67 18.59 3.07 8.51
CA ALA A 67 17.35 2.31 8.50
C ALA A 67 17.66 0.80 8.52
N CYS A 68 16.93 0.08 9.35
CA CYS A 68 17.02 -1.38 9.43
C CYS A 68 15.64 -2.00 9.18
N VAL A 69 15.65 -3.23 8.67
CA VAL A 69 14.43 -3.99 8.47
C VAL A 69 14.00 -4.59 9.80
N CYS A 70 12.69 -4.47 10.12
CA CYS A 70 12.12 -5.11 11.29
C CYS A 70 12.27 -6.64 11.19
N ASN A 71 12.84 -7.24 12.22
CA ASN A 71 12.91 -8.70 12.34
C ASN A 71 11.68 -9.21 13.10
N ALA A 72 10.74 -9.81 12.38
CA ALA A 72 9.51 -10.35 12.97
C ALA A 72 9.75 -11.49 13.98
N GLY A 73 10.91 -12.15 13.94
CA GLY A 73 11.33 -13.16 14.92
C GLY A 73 11.93 -12.55 16.20
N ASN A 74 12.09 -11.22 16.26
CA ASN A 74 12.56 -10.53 17.45
C ASN A 74 11.39 -9.82 18.14
N ASP A 75 11.06 -10.24 19.35
CA ASP A 75 9.91 -9.71 20.10
C ASP A 75 9.98 -8.19 20.33
N ASN A 76 11.18 -7.63 20.53
CA ASN A 76 11.34 -6.19 20.70
C ASN A 76 11.04 -5.41 19.43
N ASP A 77 11.50 -5.91 18.28
CA ASP A 77 11.21 -5.31 16.98
C ASP A 77 9.73 -5.41 16.66
N ALA A 78 9.13 -6.58 16.84
CA ALA A 78 7.70 -6.79 16.65
C ALA A 78 6.87 -5.85 17.53
N LYS A 79 7.23 -5.72 18.82
CA LYS A 79 6.58 -4.80 19.76
C LYS A 79 6.69 -3.34 19.31
N ARG A 80 7.86 -2.90 18.87
CA ARG A 80 8.07 -1.53 18.35
C ARG A 80 7.22 -1.27 17.11
N CYS A 81 7.17 -2.22 16.17
CA CYS A 81 6.33 -2.11 14.99
C CYS A 81 4.84 -2.01 15.34
N MET A 82 4.36 -2.81 16.29
CA MET A 82 2.96 -2.78 16.72
C MET A 82 2.60 -1.47 17.45
N ILE A 83 3.50 -0.92 18.26
CA ILE A 83 3.31 0.39 18.88
C ILE A 83 3.24 1.48 17.80
N PHE A 84 4.13 1.44 16.82
CA PHE A 84 4.13 2.39 15.71
C PHE A 84 2.83 2.33 14.91
N LEU A 85 2.38 1.13 14.54
CA LEU A 85 1.13 0.90 13.83
C LEU A 85 -0.09 1.40 14.64
N ARG A 86 -0.12 1.12 15.93
CA ARG A 86 -1.17 1.64 16.82
C ARG A 86 -1.21 3.18 16.83
N ASN A 87 -0.05 3.83 16.95
CA ASN A 87 0.04 5.28 16.93
C ASN A 87 -0.41 5.86 15.59
N PHE A 88 -0.05 5.20 14.49
CA PHE A 88 -0.54 5.55 13.16
C PHE A 88 -2.07 5.52 13.09
N HIS A 89 -2.70 4.41 13.50
CA HIS A 89 -4.15 4.28 13.49
C HIS A 89 -4.85 5.30 14.39
N GLN A 90 -4.25 5.68 15.52
CA GLN A 90 -4.80 6.70 16.43
C GLN A 90 -4.82 8.10 15.81
N ARG A 91 -3.97 8.41 14.84
CA ARG A 91 -3.96 9.70 14.14
C ARG A 91 -5.15 9.86 13.18
N LYS A 92 -5.83 8.77 12.82
CA LYS A 92 -7.06 8.77 12.01
C LYS A 92 -6.94 9.54 10.70
N TYR A 93 -5.82 9.40 10.01
CA TYR A 93 -5.64 9.99 8.69
C TYR A 93 -6.72 9.49 7.72
N CYS A 94 -7.32 10.40 6.99
CA CYS A 94 -8.36 10.11 6.00
C CYS A 94 -7.99 10.68 4.64
N VAL A 95 -8.44 10.02 3.59
CA VAL A 95 -8.39 10.49 2.20
C VAL A 95 -9.81 10.54 1.64
N GLU A 96 -10.02 11.30 0.57
CA GLU A 96 -11.36 11.46 -0.04
C GLU A 96 -11.92 10.18 -0.67
N HIS A 97 -11.04 9.22 -1.03
CA HIS A 97 -11.47 7.96 -1.63
C HIS A 97 -11.54 6.85 -0.59
N SER A 98 -12.48 5.93 -0.79
CA SER A 98 -12.61 4.73 0.02
C SER A 98 -11.99 3.51 -0.66
N PHE A 99 -11.60 2.52 0.13
CA PHE A 99 -11.22 1.19 -0.34
C PHE A 99 -12.44 0.28 -0.24
N ASP A 100 -13.00 -0.15 -1.38
CA ASP A 100 -14.04 -1.16 -1.42
C ASP A 100 -13.42 -2.51 -1.80
N LEU A 101 -13.39 -3.42 -0.81
CA LEU A 101 -12.81 -4.74 -0.96
C LEU A 101 -13.50 -5.55 -2.07
N TRP A 102 -14.85 -5.44 -2.18
CA TRP A 102 -15.64 -6.21 -3.12
C TRP A 102 -15.47 -5.73 -4.55
N GLU A 103 -15.39 -4.41 -4.72
CA GLU A 103 -15.03 -3.80 -6.00
C GLU A 103 -13.63 -4.24 -6.44
N ARG A 104 -12.67 -4.29 -5.52
CA ARG A 104 -11.31 -4.74 -5.82
C ARG A 104 -11.23 -6.21 -6.19
N ILE A 105 -11.95 -7.09 -5.49
CA ILE A 105 -12.03 -8.51 -5.87
C ILE A 105 -12.57 -8.65 -7.29
N ASN A 106 -13.70 -8.01 -7.63
CA ASN A 106 -14.28 -8.06 -8.96
C ASN A 106 -13.35 -7.48 -10.02
N TYR A 107 -12.68 -6.37 -9.71
CA TYR A 107 -11.71 -5.75 -10.61
C TYR A 107 -10.53 -6.68 -10.90
N TYR A 108 -9.91 -7.27 -9.88
CA TYR A 108 -8.79 -8.18 -10.09
C TYR A 108 -9.20 -9.45 -10.83
N GLU A 109 -10.40 -9.97 -10.59
CA GLU A 109 -10.92 -11.08 -11.37
C GLU A 109 -11.13 -10.72 -12.86
N SER A 110 -11.58 -9.49 -13.15
CA SER A 110 -11.75 -9.04 -14.54
C SER A 110 -10.42 -8.94 -15.30
N LEU A 111 -9.31 -8.77 -14.61
CA LEU A 111 -7.97 -8.80 -15.20
C LEU A 111 -7.46 -10.22 -15.45
N TRP A 112 -8.10 -11.23 -14.87
CA TRP A 112 -7.70 -12.62 -14.99
C TRP A 112 -8.34 -13.25 -16.23
N THR A 113 -7.52 -13.53 -17.24
CA THR A 113 -7.99 -14.06 -18.53
C THR A 113 -7.85 -15.58 -18.65
N LYS A 114 -7.24 -16.23 -17.67
CA LYS A 114 -7.00 -17.68 -17.69
C LYS A 114 -7.98 -18.41 -16.78
N GLN A 115 -8.21 -19.69 -17.09
CA GLN A 115 -8.96 -20.54 -16.17
C GLN A 115 -8.18 -20.74 -14.86
N THR A 116 -8.90 -20.73 -13.74
CA THR A 116 -8.28 -21.01 -12.44
C THR A 116 -7.76 -22.45 -12.38
N ILE A 117 -6.63 -22.65 -11.69
CA ILE A 117 -6.08 -23.96 -11.40
C ILE A 117 -6.68 -24.59 -10.14
N TYR A 118 -7.48 -23.83 -9.36
CA TYR A 118 -8.12 -24.30 -8.14
C TYR A 118 -9.54 -24.78 -8.44
N GLU A 119 -9.78 -26.07 -8.24
CA GLU A 119 -11.09 -26.70 -8.54
C GLU A 119 -12.20 -26.17 -7.64
N ASP A 120 -11.88 -25.79 -6.41
CA ASP A 120 -12.83 -25.28 -5.41
C ASP A 120 -13.02 -23.76 -5.45
N TYR A 121 -12.36 -23.03 -6.37
CA TYR A 121 -12.38 -21.58 -6.46
C TYR A 121 -13.80 -20.98 -6.34
N ASN A 122 -14.73 -21.49 -7.15
CA ASN A 122 -16.10 -20.96 -7.19
C ASN A 122 -16.86 -21.21 -5.87
N SER A 123 -16.63 -22.34 -5.24
CA SER A 123 -17.27 -22.67 -3.96
C SER A 123 -16.75 -21.82 -2.83
N VAL A 124 -15.42 -21.61 -2.79
CA VAL A 124 -14.76 -20.74 -1.81
C VAL A 124 -15.19 -19.28 -2.03
N LYS A 125 -15.19 -18.80 -3.27
CA LYS A 125 -15.66 -17.46 -3.62
C LYS A 125 -17.09 -17.22 -3.13
N LYS A 126 -18.00 -18.17 -3.39
CA LYS A 126 -19.40 -18.06 -2.92
C LYS A 126 -19.49 -17.91 -1.40
N ARG A 127 -18.69 -18.68 -0.65
CA ARG A 127 -18.63 -18.59 0.81
C ARG A 127 -18.06 -17.24 1.27
N VAL A 128 -17.01 -16.75 0.63
CA VAL A 128 -16.43 -15.42 0.93
C VAL A 128 -17.44 -14.31 0.67
N LEU A 129 -18.18 -14.37 -0.45
CA LEU A 129 -19.19 -13.37 -0.76
C LEU A 129 -20.40 -13.38 0.20
N GLN A 130 -20.68 -14.50 0.86
CA GLN A 130 -21.68 -14.54 1.94
C GLN A 130 -21.29 -13.68 3.14
N LEU A 131 -19.99 -13.48 3.38
CA LEU A 131 -19.51 -12.60 4.44
C LEU A 131 -19.74 -11.11 4.14
N LYS A 132 -20.01 -10.76 2.87
CA LYS A 132 -20.18 -9.36 2.46
C LYS A 132 -21.21 -8.63 3.33
N LYS A 133 -22.38 -9.24 3.52
CA LYS A 133 -23.44 -8.64 4.32
C LYS A 133 -23.00 -8.36 5.76
N TYR A 134 -22.29 -9.29 6.37
CA TYR A 134 -21.73 -9.12 7.71
C TYR A 134 -20.70 -8.01 7.77
N VAL A 135 -19.74 -8.01 6.83
CA VAL A 135 -18.69 -6.99 6.75
C VAL A 135 -19.30 -5.61 6.51
N ASP A 136 -20.27 -5.48 5.61
CA ASP A 136 -20.93 -4.20 5.31
C ASP A 136 -21.69 -3.64 6.53
N MET A 137 -22.28 -4.51 7.36
CA MET A 137 -22.89 -4.08 8.62
C MET A 137 -21.89 -3.60 9.66
N GLN A 138 -20.63 -4.09 9.60
CA GLN A 138 -19.54 -3.70 10.51
C GLN A 138 -18.73 -2.51 9.98
N LYS A 139 -19.07 -1.99 8.79
CA LYS A 139 -18.34 -0.86 8.18
C LYS A 139 -18.28 0.31 9.14
N LYS A 140 -17.11 0.48 9.74
CA LYS A 140 -16.67 1.72 10.37
C LYS A 140 -15.82 2.47 9.36
N VAL A 141 -15.65 3.77 9.55
CA VAL A 141 -14.78 4.60 8.70
C VAL A 141 -13.42 3.92 8.60
N ALA A 142 -13.01 3.59 7.37
CA ALA A 142 -11.66 3.11 7.12
C ALA A 142 -10.72 4.31 7.08
N TYR A 143 -9.71 4.29 7.93
CA TYR A 143 -8.60 5.24 7.87
C TYR A 143 -7.53 4.73 6.89
N VAL A 144 -6.62 5.62 6.49
CA VAL A 144 -5.42 5.21 5.76
C VAL A 144 -4.66 4.17 6.59
N THR A 145 -4.37 3.02 5.99
CA THR A 145 -3.64 1.91 6.60
C THR A 145 -2.39 1.58 5.78
#